data_753178d936ac9432204eb87bc6957d23
#
_entry.id   753178d936ac9432204eb87bc6957d23
#
_cell.length_a   1.000
_cell.length_b   1.000
_cell.length_c   1.000
_cell.angle_alpha   90.00
_cell.angle_beta   90.00
_cell.angle_gamma   90.00
#
_symmetry.space_group_name_H-M   'P 1'
#
loop_
_entity.id
_entity.type
_entity.pdbx_description
1 polymer ?
#
loop_
_entity_poly.entity_id
_entity_poly.type
_entity_poly.pdbx_seq_one_letter_code
_entity_poly.pdbx_strand_id
1 'polypeptide(L)'
;MVNAFFATLARGLDELSGGGELSSLPALLRAAALLRGLHSQLTLLVGQLHLPPGGRWLDEYMDETARLWDACLAVKLSLAAVERYCAAASCAVAALDDWLQDPSPLSTRQVTRAISASRREATAAEEENRALSESRIAPLSLQLDERRAADARLSGFNGFRGLLYALHNASSLLLLILAGGACATVSPRSSADAADSAAGTGTGFMASIATLQKRMAAEEAGEGVIRMYEFRRARAAAEAAREEVESAAASAASGGSKCLDRDGAVKEKAEELRAWLEVVRAGTDGLVCQLDDFLDDIVEGRKELSDLCSH
;
A
#
# COMPACT_ATOMS: atom_id res chain seq x y z
N MET A 1 -20.64 -21.56 8.18
CA MET A 1 -20.33 -20.49 7.22
C MET A 1 -19.66 -19.30 7.90
N VAL A 2 -20.29 -18.63 8.87
CA VAL A 2 -19.71 -17.49 9.61
C VAL A 2 -18.36 -17.82 10.25
N ASN A 3 -18.21 -18.98 10.90
CA ASN A 3 -16.92 -19.43 11.47
C ASN A 3 -15.82 -19.61 10.39
N ALA A 4 -16.21 -20.00 9.17
CA ALA A 4 -15.25 -20.11 8.06
C ALA A 4 -14.74 -18.73 7.61
N PHE A 5 -15.61 -17.72 7.58
CA PHE A 5 -15.23 -16.33 7.32
C PHE A 5 -14.17 -15.83 8.32
N PHE A 6 -14.43 -15.99 9.64
CA PHE A 6 -13.47 -15.58 10.66
C PHE A 6 -12.16 -16.36 10.60
N ALA A 7 -12.20 -17.65 10.28
CA ALA A 7 -10.99 -18.46 10.11
C ALA A 7 -10.17 -18.03 8.88
N THR A 8 -10.84 -17.69 7.77
CA THR A 8 -10.16 -17.16 6.56
C THR A 8 -9.57 -15.81 6.83
N LEU A 9 -10.29 -14.92 7.53
CA LEU A 9 -9.81 -13.62 7.94
C LEU A 9 -8.54 -13.74 8.81
N ALA A 10 -8.59 -14.53 9.87
CA ALA A 10 -7.45 -14.72 10.77
C ALA A 10 -6.23 -15.26 10.01
N ARG A 11 -6.41 -16.29 9.20
CA ARG A 11 -5.33 -16.86 8.38
C ARG A 11 -4.71 -15.84 7.42
N GLY A 12 -5.53 -15.06 6.68
CA GLY A 12 -5.02 -14.04 5.76
C GLY A 12 -4.21 -12.95 6.47
N LEU A 13 -4.65 -12.52 7.67
CA LEU A 13 -3.91 -11.58 8.49
C LEU A 13 -2.59 -12.18 9.03
N ASP A 14 -2.61 -13.46 9.44
CA ASP A 14 -1.42 -14.18 9.93
C ASP A 14 -0.40 -14.36 8.79
N GLU A 15 -0.84 -14.68 7.57
CA GLU A 15 0.01 -14.78 6.38
C GLU A 15 0.68 -13.45 6.04
N LEU A 16 -0.05 -12.32 6.16
CA LEU A 16 0.53 -10.99 6.03
C LEU A 16 1.53 -10.70 7.14
N SER A 17 1.22 -11.11 8.36
CA SER A 17 2.11 -10.92 9.51
C SER A 17 3.38 -11.77 9.43
N GLY A 18 3.34 -12.96 8.84
CA GLY A 18 4.49 -13.87 8.69
C GLY A 18 5.39 -13.54 7.49
N GLY A 19 4.99 -12.67 6.59
CA GLY A 19 5.73 -12.29 5.37
C GLY A 19 6.90 -11.34 5.63
N GLY A 20 7.60 -10.95 4.55
CA GLY A 20 8.64 -9.93 4.55
C GLY A 20 8.12 -8.53 4.94
N GLU A 21 8.83 -7.46 4.58
CA GLU A 21 8.43 -6.07 4.87
C GLU A 21 7.00 -5.76 4.41
N LEU A 22 6.15 -5.21 5.29
CA LEU A 22 4.73 -4.92 5.01
C LEU A 22 4.56 -3.85 3.92
N SER A 23 5.54 -2.98 3.76
CA SER A 23 5.58 -1.96 2.73
C SER A 23 6.09 -2.48 1.36
N SER A 24 6.41 -3.77 1.22
CA SER A 24 6.80 -4.34 -0.06
C SER A 24 5.61 -4.55 -1.00
N LEU A 25 5.79 -4.36 -2.31
CA LEU A 25 4.75 -4.58 -3.32
C LEU A 25 4.06 -5.95 -3.20
N PRO A 26 4.78 -7.08 -2.98
CA PRO A 26 4.13 -8.36 -2.75
C PRO A 26 3.23 -8.39 -1.52
N ALA A 27 3.57 -7.67 -0.44
CA ALA A 27 2.72 -7.57 0.75
C ALA A 27 1.49 -6.69 0.48
N LEU A 28 1.66 -5.56 -0.21
CA LEU A 28 0.56 -4.67 -0.61
C LEU A 28 -0.43 -5.37 -1.54
N LEU A 29 0.04 -6.15 -2.53
CA LEU A 29 -0.81 -6.95 -3.40
C LEU A 29 -1.60 -8.00 -2.62
N ARG A 30 -0.98 -8.69 -1.64
CA ARG A 30 -1.69 -9.63 -0.77
C ARG A 30 -2.74 -8.94 0.10
N ALA A 31 -2.43 -7.73 0.61
CA ALA A 31 -3.39 -6.95 1.40
C ALA A 31 -4.61 -6.54 0.56
N ALA A 32 -4.42 -6.10 -0.67
CA ALA A 32 -5.51 -5.77 -1.60
C ALA A 32 -6.35 -7.01 -1.96
N ALA A 33 -5.71 -8.14 -2.26
CA ALA A 33 -6.39 -9.40 -2.54
C ALA A 33 -7.21 -9.91 -1.34
N LEU A 34 -6.67 -9.78 -0.12
CA LEU A 34 -7.39 -10.15 1.11
C LEU A 34 -8.60 -9.23 1.32
N LEU A 35 -8.46 -7.92 1.14
CA LEU A 35 -9.53 -6.95 1.25
C LEU A 35 -10.70 -7.29 0.30
N ARG A 36 -10.38 -7.53 -0.97
CA ARG A 36 -11.35 -7.95 -1.98
C ARG A 36 -12.04 -9.27 -1.61
N GLY A 37 -11.25 -10.27 -1.21
CA GLY A 37 -11.78 -11.58 -0.83
C GLY A 37 -12.72 -11.53 0.39
N LEU A 38 -12.43 -10.70 1.39
CA LEU A 38 -13.28 -10.49 2.55
C LEU A 38 -14.61 -9.83 2.18
N HIS A 39 -14.59 -8.84 1.31
CA HIS A 39 -15.80 -8.17 0.83
C HIS A 39 -16.69 -9.14 0.04
N SER A 40 -16.14 -9.89 -0.92
CA SER A 40 -16.88 -10.88 -1.70
C SER A 40 -17.50 -11.96 -0.81
N GLN A 41 -16.75 -12.45 0.21
CA GLN A 41 -17.30 -13.40 1.17
C GLN A 41 -18.41 -12.81 2.02
N LEU A 42 -18.31 -11.54 2.44
CA LEU A 42 -19.39 -10.87 3.17
C LEU A 42 -20.66 -10.79 2.32
N THR A 43 -20.58 -10.35 1.08
CA THR A 43 -21.73 -10.22 0.16
C THR A 43 -22.45 -11.56 -0.01
N LEU A 44 -21.70 -12.65 -0.25
CA LEU A 44 -22.24 -14.00 -0.33
C LEU A 44 -22.94 -14.44 0.97
N LEU A 45 -22.34 -14.15 2.12
CA LEU A 45 -22.91 -14.51 3.44
C LEU A 45 -24.20 -13.74 3.72
N VAL A 46 -24.25 -12.46 3.38
CA VAL A 46 -25.44 -11.61 3.57
C VAL A 46 -26.62 -12.15 2.78
N GLY A 47 -26.43 -12.56 1.52
CA GLY A 47 -27.46 -13.20 0.72
C GLY A 47 -28.04 -14.47 1.36
N GLN A 48 -27.26 -15.16 2.20
CA GLN A 48 -27.66 -16.40 2.89
C GLN A 48 -28.28 -16.17 4.28
N LEU A 49 -28.10 -15.01 4.88
CA LEU A 49 -28.57 -14.71 6.24
C LEU A 49 -30.04 -14.36 6.35
N HIS A 50 -30.78 -14.25 5.23
CA HIS A 50 -32.22 -13.91 5.18
C HIS A 50 -32.53 -12.68 6.08
N LEU A 51 -31.78 -11.61 5.88
CA LEU A 51 -31.94 -10.38 6.65
C LEU A 51 -33.30 -9.73 6.31
N PRO A 52 -33.96 -9.05 7.29
CA PRO A 52 -35.24 -8.43 7.05
C PRO A 52 -35.12 -7.30 6.01
N PRO A 53 -36.06 -7.21 5.04
CA PRO A 53 -36.06 -6.12 4.07
C PRO A 53 -36.21 -4.77 4.73
N GLY A 54 -35.52 -3.74 4.24
CA GLY A 54 -35.59 -2.36 4.76
C GLY A 54 -34.92 -2.15 6.11
N GLY A 55 -34.05 -3.06 6.54
CA GLY A 55 -33.33 -2.93 7.82
C GLY A 55 -32.14 -1.98 7.75
N ARG A 56 -31.76 -1.40 8.91
CA ARG A 56 -30.56 -0.54 9.07
C ARG A 56 -29.25 -1.21 8.63
N TRP A 57 -29.25 -2.52 8.47
CA TRP A 57 -28.08 -3.27 8.02
C TRP A 57 -27.62 -2.88 6.61
N LEU A 58 -28.56 -2.54 5.72
CA LEU A 58 -28.24 -2.10 4.37
C LEU A 58 -27.56 -0.73 4.40
N ASP A 59 -28.09 0.21 5.22
CA ASP A 59 -27.47 1.52 5.41
C ASP A 59 -26.05 1.38 5.97
N GLU A 60 -25.87 0.54 7.01
CA GLU A 60 -24.57 0.25 7.60
C GLU A 60 -23.57 -0.35 6.56
N TYR A 61 -24.04 -1.21 5.66
CA TYR A 61 -23.23 -1.75 4.55
C TYR A 61 -22.90 -0.67 3.51
N MET A 62 -23.88 0.17 3.15
CA MET A 62 -23.69 1.27 2.19
C MET A 62 -22.66 2.28 2.71
N ASP A 63 -22.73 2.63 3.99
CA ASP A 63 -21.79 3.54 4.64
C ASP A 63 -20.37 2.94 4.67
N GLU A 64 -20.24 1.65 5.04
CA GLU A 64 -18.95 0.97 5.07
C GLU A 64 -18.32 0.89 3.68
N THR A 65 -19.09 0.52 2.66
CA THR A 65 -18.58 0.44 1.30
C THR A 65 -18.27 1.80 0.68
N ALA A 66 -18.95 2.88 1.09
CA ALA A 66 -18.57 4.24 0.71
C ALA A 66 -17.20 4.62 1.28
N ARG A 67 -16.95 4.29 2.56
CA ARG A 67 -15.67 4.48 3.22
C ARG A 67 -14.54 3.73 2.52
N LEU A 68 -14.78 2.46 2.16
CA LEU A 68 -13.80 1.65 1.42
C LEU A 68 -13.48 2.24 0.05
N TRP A 69 -14.51 2.71 -0.65
CA TRP A 69 -14.38 3.39 -1.95
C TRP A 69 -13.47 4.60 -1.88
N ASP A 70 -13.74 5.52 -0.95
CA ASP A 70 -12.96 6.75 -0.79
C ASP A 70 -11.49 6.48 -0.44
N ALA A 71 -11.25 5.48 0.40
CA ALA A 71 -9.89 5.06 0.76
C ALA A 71 -9.14 4.45 -0.43
N CYS A 72 -9.77 3.58 -1.23
CA CYS A 72 -9.18 3.00 -2.42
C CYS A 72 -8.82 4.08 -3.45
N LEU A 73 -9.69 5.08 -3.65
CA LEU A 73 -9.39 6.21 -4.53
C LEU A 73 -8.16 6.99 -4.04
N ALA A 74 -8.02 7.23 -2.74
CA ALA A 74 -6.85 7.90 -2.19
C ALA A 74 -5.55 7.09 -2.44
N VAL A 75 -5.57 5.78 -2.25
CA VAL A 75 -4.43 4.90 -2.56
C VAL A 75 -4.10 4.95 -4.06
N LYS A 76 -5.10 4.89 -4.95
CA LYS A 76 -4.86 4.99 -6.40
C LYS A 76 -4.23 6.32 -6.81
N LEU A 77 -4.67 7.44 -6.24
CA LEU A 77 -4.06 8.75 -6.47
C LEU A 77 -2.59 8.78 -6.03
N SER A 78 -2.28 8.13 -4.90
CA SER A 78 -0.91 8.01 -4.41
C SER A 78 -0.04 7.18 -5.35
N LEU A 79 -0.57 6.08 -5.91
CA LEU A 79 0.14 5.25 -6.88
C LEU A 79 0.41 6.01 -8.19
N ALA A 80 -0.52 6.86 -8.65
CA ALA A 80 -0.30 7.71 -9.82
C ALA A 80 0.87 8.69 -9.64
N ALA A 81 1.13 9.15 -8.41
CA ALA A 81 2.32 9.94 -8.11
C ALA A 81 3.62 9.13 -8.22
N VAL A 82 3.60 7.85 -7.82
CA VAL A 82 4.72 6.91 -8.00
C VAL A 82 4.99 6.65 -9.49
N GLU A 83 3.96 6.53 -10.31
CA GLU A 83 4.10 6.38 -11.78
C GLU A 83 4.80 7.58 -12.42
N ARG A 84 4.47 8.81 -12.03
CA ARG A 84 5.17 10.01 -12.51
C ARG A 84 6.66 9.98 -12.18
N TYR A 85 7.02 9.55 -10.96
CA TYR A 85 8.40 9.31 -10.60
C TYR A 85 9.06 8.27 -11.54
N CYS A 86 8.40 7.13 -11.78
CA CYS A 86 8.92 6.09 -12.67
C CYS A 86 9.14 6.60 -14.11
N ALA A 87 8.25 7.46 -14.60
CA ALA A 87 8.40 8.09 -15.91
C ALA A 87 9.64 9.01 -15.95
N ALA A 88 9.83 9.86 -14.94
CA ALA A 88 11.00 10.73 -14.85
C ALA A 88 12.31 9.93 -14.65
N ALA A 89 12.29 8.88 -13.85
CA ALA A 89 13.47 8.03 -13.64
C ALA A 89 13.83 7.21 -14.89
N SER A 90 12.86 6.88 -15.75
CA SER A 90 13.16 6.26 -17.05
C SER A 90 13.90 7.19 -18.01
N CYS A 91 13.66 8.50 -17.93
CA CYS A 91 14.49 9.47 -18.65
C CYS A 91 15.94 9.47 -18.13
N ALA A 92 16.14 9.21 -16.83
CA ALA A 92 17.48 9.07 -16.28
C ALA A 92 18.19 7.79 -16.79
N VAL A 93 17.46 6.68 -16.92
CA VAL A 93 18.01 5.46 -17.54
C VAL A 93 18.42 5.71 -18.98
N ALA A 94 17.59 6.38 -19.79
CA ALA A 94 17.94 6.73 -21.16
C ALA A 94 19.19 7.62 -21.22
N ALA A 95 19.30 8.63 -20.34
CA ALA A 95 20.48 9.48 -20.27
C ALA A 95 21.76 8.71 -19.84
N LEU A 96 21.61 7.67 -18.99
CA LEU A 96 22.72 6.77 -18.64
C LEU A 96 23.15 5.92 -19.85
N ASP A 97 22.21 5.40 -20.63
CA ASP A 97 22.50 4.65 -21.84
C ASP A 97 23.25 5.52 -22.88
N ASP A 98 22.83 6.79 -23.08
CA ASP A 98 23.52 7.76 -23.92
C ASP A 98 24.94 8.05 -23.41
N TRP A 99 25.10 8.20 -22.09
CA TRP A 99 26.40 8.41 -21.46
C TRP A 99 27.36 7.22 -21.67
N LEU A 100 26.84 5.99 -21.59
CA LEU A 100 27.63 4.77 -21.83
C LEU A 100 28.11 4.67 -23.29
N GLN A 101 27.40 5.27 -24.25
CA GLN A 101 27.81 5.30 -25.66
C GLN A 101 28.85 6.38 -25.92
N ASP A 102 28.70 7.55 -25.31
CA ASP A 102 29.62 8.70 -25.45
C ASP A 102 29.83 9.41 -24.11
N PRO A 103 30.80 8.95 -23.30
CA PRO A 103 31.13 9.60 -22.02
C PRO A 103 31.74 10.98 -22.26
N SER A 104 30.96 12.04 -22.07
CA SER A 104 31.38 13.41 -22.28
C SER A 104 30.88 14.32 -21.12
N PRO A 105 31.47 15.52 -20.93
CA PRO A 105 30.96 16.48 -19.96
C PRO A 105 29.52 16.89 -20.22
N LEU A 106 29.05 16.81 -21.46
CA LEU A 106 27.67 17.11 -21.83
C LEU A 106 26.72 15.99 -21.40
N SER A 107 27.01 14.74 -21.75
CA SER A 107 26.21 13.58 -21.34
C SER A 107 26.21 13.41 -19.81
N THR A 108 27.31 13.67 -19.10
CA THR A 108 27.37 13.71 -17.63
C THR A 108 26.36 14.72 -17.05
N ARG A 109 26.29 15.94 -17.63
CA ARG A 109 25.31 16.96 -17.20
C ARG A 109 23.86 16.53 -17.51
N GLN A 110 23.64 15.82 -18.60
CA GLN A 110 22.31 15.29 -18.95
C GLN A 110 21.85 14.26 -17.93
N VAL A 111 22.70 13.29 -17.55
CA VAL A 111 22.41 12.30 -16.48
C VAL A 111 22.10 13.00 -15.18
N THR A 112 22.97 13.90 -14.70
CA THR A 112 22.76 14.62 -13.45
C THR A 112 21.44 15.42 -13.45
N ARG A 113 21.09 16.04 -14.58
CA ARG A 113 19.83 16.77 -14.74
C ARG A 113 18.62 15.83 -14.70
N ALA A 114 18.67 14.68 -15.40
CA ALA A 114 17.60 13.70 -15.46
C ALA A 114 17.35 13.08 -14.08
N ILE A 115 18.40 12.69 -13.34
CA ILE A 115 18.28 12.17 -11.97
C ILE A 115 17.77 13.26 -11.01
N SER A 116 18.20 14.51 -11.17
CA SER A 116 17.67 15.64 -10.39
C SER A 116 16.18 15.89 -10.68
N ALA A 117 15.71 15.63 -11.91
CA ALA A 117 14.29 15.69 -12.25
C ALA A 117 13.50 14.58 -11.56
N SER A 118 13.97 13.32 -11.62
CA SER A 118 13.31 12.20 -10.91
C SER A 118 13.27 12.40 -9.39
N ARG A 119 14.31 13.00 -8.80
CA ARG A 119 14.32 13.37 -7.38
C ARG A 119 13.23 14.40 -7.05
N ARG A 120 13.03 15.40 -7.89
CA ARG A 120 11.95 16.39 -7.70
C ARG A 120 10.57 15.73 -7.77
N GLU A 121 10.36 14.83 -8.73
CA GLU A 121 9.11 14.06 -8.82
C GLU A 121 8.89 13.18 -7.57
N ALA A 122 9.95 12.54 -7.06
CA ALA A 122 9.86 11.79 -5.81
C ALA A 122 9.40 12.67 -4.62
N THR A 123 10.02 13.86 -4.47
CA THR A 123 9.64 14.80 -3.41
C THR A 123 8.21 15.31 -3.57
N ALA A 124 7.80 15.65 -4.80
CA ALA A 124 6.44 16.07 -5.10
C ALA A 124 5.43 14.95 -4.78
N ALA A 125 5.74 13.69 -5.15
CA ALA A 125 4.91 12.54 -4.80
C ALA A 125 4.78 12.36 -3.28
N GLU A 126 5.85 12.55 -2.53
CA GLU A 126 5.83 12.48 -1.06
C GLU A 126 4.95 13.56 -0.43
N GLU A 127 4.99 14.79 -0.95
CA GLU A 127 4.17 15.90 -0.47
C GLU A 127 2.68 15.70 -0.81
N GLU A 128 2.37 15.33 -2.06
CA GLU A 128 1.01 15.00 -2.48
C GLU A 128 0.43 13.85 -1.65
N ASN A 129 1.20 12.80 -1.47
CA ASN A 129 0.76 11.62 -0.71
C ASN A 129 0.58 11.92 0.78
N ARG A 130 1.37 12.83 1.35
CA ARG A 130 1.16 13.32 2.72
C ARG A 130 -0.17 14.06 2.83
N ALA A 131 -0.46 14.97 1.91
CA ALA A 131 -1.73 15.71 1.90
C ALA A 131 -2.94 14.79 1.72
N LEU A 132 -2.85 13.76 0.85
CA LEU A 132 -3.88 12.73 0.69
C LEU A 132 -4.07 11.91 1.97
N SER A 133 -2.98 11.52 2.60
CA SER A 133 -3.00 10.76 3.85
C SER A 133 -3.69 11.55 4.97
N GLU A 134 -3.32 12.80 5.17
CA GLU A 134 -3.91 13.67 6.20
C GLU A 134 -5.39 13.96 5.94
N SER A 135 -5.78 14.22 4.69
CA SER A 135 -7.14 14.63 4.35
C SER A 135 -8.13 13.48 4.19
N ARG A 136 -7.69 12.31 3.69
CA ARG A 136 -8.58 11.21 3.31
C ARG A 136 -8.39 9.93 4.10
N ILE A 137 -7.17 9.63 4.55
CA ILE A 137 -6.85 8.36 5.21
C ILE A 137 -6.86 8.51 6.74
N ALA A 138 -6.35 9.61 7.27
CA ALA A 138 -6.36 9.88 8.70
C ALA A 138 -7.77 9.84 9.33
N PRO A 139 -8.84 10.34 8.68
CA PRO A 139 -10.20 10.19 9.19
C PRO A 139 -10.71 8.74 9.23
N LEU A 140 -10.10 7.85 8.43
CA LEU A 140 -10.39 6.42 8.42
C LEU A 140 -9.64 5.67 9.55
N SER A 141 -8.80 6.40 10.29
CA SER A 141 -7.95 5.83 11.32
C SER A 141 -8.77 5.06 12.34
N LEU A 142 -8.25 3.89 12.64
CA LEU A 142 -8.73 2.89 13.58
C LEU A 142 -9.03 3.49 14.97
N GLN A 143 -10.21 3.96 15.18
CA GLN A 143 -10.82 3.74 16.47
C GLN A 143 -11.40 2.32 16.42
N LEU A 144 -10.63 1.32 16.86
CA LEU A 144 -11.17 0.05 17.31
C LEU A 144 -12.21 0.40 18.36
N ASP A 145 -13.47 0.46 17.92
CA ASP A 145 -14.55 0.92 18.77
C ASP A 145 -14.84 -0.20 19.79
N GLU A 146 -14.16 -0.13 20.94
CA GLU A 146 -14.40 -1.05 22.07
C GLU A 146 -15.87 -1.11 22.46
N ARG A 147 -16.63 -0.02 22.22
CA ARG A 147 -18.08 0.03 22.47
C ARG A 147 -18.85 -0.88 21.51
N ARG A 148 -18.48 -0.91 20.21
CA ARG A 148 -19.08 -1.85 19.24
C ARG A 148 -18.68 -3.28 19.53
N ALA A 149 -17.48 -3.52 20.06
CA ALA A 149 -17.06 -4.84 20.51
C ALA A 149 -17.90 -5.32 21.71
N ALA A 150 -18.24 -4.43 22.64
CA ALA A 150 -19.11 -4.75 23.77
C ALA A 150 -20.55 -5.04 23.32
N ASP A 151 -21.10 -4.24 22.42
CA ASP A 151 -22.45 -4.45 21.86
C ASP A 151 -22.53 -5.72 21.00
N ALA A 152 -21.49 -6.05 20.27
CA ALA A 152 -21.40 -7.29 19.49
C ALA A 152 -21.29 -8.54 20.40
N ARG A 153 -20.63 -8.45 21.56
CA ARG A 153 -20.62 -9.52 22.57
C ARG A 153 -22.00 -9.77 23.18
N LEU A 154 -22.79 -8.71 23.34
CA LEU A 154 -24.14 -8.79 23.90
C LEU A 154 -25.18 -9.35 22.91
N SER A 155 -24.98 -9.18 21.60
CA SER A 155 -25.91 -9.62 20.55
C SER A 155 -25.59 -10.97 19.90
N GLY A 156 -24.54 -11.68 20.35
CA GLY A 156 -24.05 -12.89 19.71
C GLY A 156 -23.33 -12.63 18.39
N PHE A 157 -22.04 -12.93 18.32
CA PHE A 157 -21.14 -12.67 17.19
C PHE A 157 -21.53 -13.36 15.86
N ASN A 158 -22.65 -14.08 15.81
CA ASN A 158 -23.05 -14.92 14.68
C ASN A 158 -23.97 -14.22 13.66
N GLY A 159 -24.26 -12.94 13.86
CA GLY A 159 -25.13 -12.18 12.96
C GLY A 159 -24.36 -11.23 12.03
N PHE A 160 -25.09 -10.58 11.12
CA PHE A 160 -24.59 -9.60 10.17
C PHE A 160 -23.69 -8.52 10.81
N ARG A 161 -24.07 -7.99 11.98
CA ARG A 161 -23.28 -6.97 12.67
C ARG A 161 -21.91 -7.43 13.09
N GLY A 162 -21.77 -8.70 13.48
CA GLY A 162 -20.46 -9.29 13.80
C GLY A 162 -19.56 -9.40 12.54
N LEU A 163 -20.15 -9.77 11.41
CA LEU A 163 -19.45 -9.84 10.13
C LEU A 163 -19.02 -8.45 9.66
N LEU A 164 -19.93 -7.46 9.73
CA LEU A 164 -19.63 -6.09 9.32
C LEU A 164 -18.57 -5.44 10.24
N TYR A 165 -18.62 -5.73 11.54
CA TYR A 165 -17.59 -5.31 12.49
C TYR A 165 -16.21 -5.89 12.14
N ALA A 166 -16.15 -7.18 11.83
CA ALA A 166 -14.89 -7.83 11.44
C ALA A 166 -14.36 -7.26 10.12
N LEU A 167 -15.25 -7.05 9.14
CA LEU A 167 -14.88 -6.40 7.88
C LEU A 167 -14.32 -5.00 8.14
N HIS A 168 -15.02 -4.17 8.92
CA HIS A 168 -14.60 -2.80 9.24
C HIS A 168 -13.20 -2.74 9.84
N ASN A 169 -12.91 -3.58 10.84
CA ASN A 169 -11.60 -3.59 11.48
C ASN A 169 -10.49 -4.12 10.55
N ALA A 170 -10.77 -5.24 9.87
CA ALA A 170 -9.81 -5.81 8.94
C ALA A 170 -9.54 -4.89 7.74
N SER A 171 -10.59 -4.34 7.13
CA SER A 171 -10.45 -3.43 5.99
C SER A 171 -9.71 -2.15 6.37
N SER A 172 -9.99 -1.59 7.56
CA SER A 172 -9.27 -0.41 8.07
C SER A 172 -7.77 -0.70 8.20
N LEU A 173 -7.40 -1.84 8.78
CA LEU A 173 -6.00 -2.24 8.90
C LEU A 173 -5.34 -2.48 7.54
N LEU A 174 -6.01 -3.19 6.63
CA LEU A 174 -5.50 -3.45 5.29
C LEU A 174 -5.32 -2.15 4.48
N LEU A 175 -6.27 -1.22 4.58
CA LEU A 175 -6.16 0.09 3.96
C LEU A 175 -5.03 0.94 4.55
N LEU A 176 -4.77 0.84 5.87
CA LEU A 176 -3.60 1.48 6.48
C LEU A 176 -2.27 0.88 5.98
N ILE A 177 -2.21 -0.44 5.76
CA ILE A 177 -1.03 -1.08 5.16
C ILE A 177 -0.84 -0.57 3.72
N LEU A 178 -1.90 -0.54 2.91
CA LEU A 178 -1.87 -0.05 1.54
C LEU A 178 -1.45 1.43 1.49
N ALA A 179 -2.06 2.24 2.33
CA ALA A 179 -1.73 3.65 2.45
C ALA A 179 -0.32 3.88 2.99
N GLY A 180 0.11 3.10 3.99
CA GLY A 180 1.47 3.17 4.55
C GLY A 180 2.55 2.83 3.53
N GLY A 181 2.28 1.92 2.58
CA GLY A 181 3.18 1.63 1.46
C GLY A 181 3.20 2.71 0.39
N ALA A 182 2.02 3.18 -0.02
CA ALA A 182 1.85 4.12 -1.13
C ALA A 182 1.92 5.60 -0.71
N CYS A 183 1.49 5.93 0.51
CA CYS A 183 1.41 7.29 1.04
C CYS A 183 2.45 7.51 2.14
N ALA A 184 2.72 8.78 2.47
CA ALA A 184 3.43 9.13 3.69
C ALA A 184 2.57 8.78 4.92
N THR A 185 3.21 8.29 5.97
CA THR A 185 2.54 7.71 7.14
C THR A 185 1.55 8.61 7.84
N VAL A 186 0.38 8.05 8.12
CA VAL A 186 -0.41 8.42 9.29
C VAL A 186 -0.10 7.40 10.38
N SER A 187 0.60 7.83 11.41
CA SER A 187 0.81 7.00 12.59
C SER A 187 -0.54 6.62 13.17
N PRO A 188 -0.92 5.33 13.26
CA PRO A 188 -2.09 4.97 14.02
C PRO A 188 -1.81 5.50 15.43
N ARG A 189 -2.68 6.36 15.95
CA ARG A 189 -2.61 6.76 17.36
C ARG A 189 -2.76 5.50 18.18
N SER A 190 -1.65 4.91 18.54
CA SER A 190 -1.58 3.82 19.50
C SER A 190 -2.10 4.39 20.81
N SER A 191 -3.33 4.07 21.17
CA SER A 191 -3.70 4.05 22.57
C SER A 191 -2.88 2.89 23.18
N ALA A 192 -1.73 3.21 23.71
CA ALA A 192 -0.82 2.26 24.38
C ALA A 192 -1.52 1.49 25.51
N ASP A 193 -2.71 1.94 25.94
CA ASP A 193 -3.54 1.34 26.98
C ASP A 193 -4.41 0.16 26.49
N ALA A 194 -4.57 -0.02 25.16
CA ALA A 194 -5.40 -1.13 24.64
C ALA A 194 -4.65 -2.47 24.56
N ALA A 195 -3.32 -2.46 24.62
CA ALA A 195 -2.52 -3.68 24.48
C ALA A 195 -2.59 -4.60 25.72
N ASP A 196 -2.91 -4.06 26.89
CA ASP A 196 -2.94 -4.84 28.14
C ASP A 196 -4.32 -5.48 28.42
N SER A 197 -5.39 -5.00 27.78
CA SER A 197 -6.77 -5.52 27.95
C SER A 197 -7.10 -6.70 27.01
N ALA A 198 -6.32 -6.95 25.97
CA ALA A 198 -6.60 -7.99 24.97
C ALA A 198 -6.18 -9.42 25.40
N ALA A 199 -5.66 -9.62 26.60
CA ALA A 199 -5.26 -10.94 27.13
C ALA A 199 -6.45 -11.85 27.52
N GLY A 200 -7.69 -11.41 27.37
CA GLY A 200 -8.89 -12.15 27.76
C GLY A 200 -9.87 -12.39 26.61
N THR A 201 -9.88 -13.59 26.04
CA THR A 201 -10.98 -14.15 25.22
C THR A 201 -11.36 -13.44 23.90
N GLY A 202 -10.42 -12.80 23.20
CA GLY A 202 -10.66 -12.29 21.85
C GLY A 202 -10.84 -13.44 20.85
N THR A 203 -11.76 -13.28 19.88
CA THR A 203 -11.83 -14.15 18.70
C THR A 203 -10.45 -14.18 18.02
N GLY A 204 -10.03 -15.32 17.46
CA GLY A 204 -8.67 -15.49 16.89
C GLY A 204 -8.23 -14.36 15.94
N PHE A 205 -9.15 -13.80 15.13
CA PHE A 205 -8.84 -12.71 14.21
C PHE A 205 -8.44 -11.40 14.90
N MET A 206 -8.95 -11.10 16.11
CA MET A 206 -8.56 -9.89 16.86
C MET A 206 -7.10 -9.97 17.33
N ALA A 207 -6.63 -11.17 17.70
CA ALA A 207 -5.23 -11.40 18.02
C ALA A 207 -4.33 -11.18 16.78
N SER A 208 -4.76 -11.65 15.60
CA SER A 208 -4.07 -11.43 14.33
C SER A 208 -4.02 -9.93 13.96
N ILE A 209 -5.11 -9.18 14.15
CA ILE A 209 -5.16 -7.73 13.99
C ILE A 209 -4.14 -7.04 14.92
N ALA A 210 -4.15 -7.36 16.21
CA ALA A 210 -3.24 -6.76 17.19
C ALA A 210 -1.76 -7.05 16.87
N THR A 211 -1.46 -8.28 16.42
CA THR A 211 -0.11 -8.67 16.00
C THR A 211 0.35 -7.85 14.79
N LEU A 212 -0.52 -7.69 13.79
CA LEU A 212 -0.21 -6.95 12.58
C LEU A 212 -0.06 -5.44 12.86
N GLN A 213 -0.90 -4.86 13.73
CA GLN A 213 -0.77 -3.48 14.21
C GLN A 213 0.58 -3.23 14.92
N LYS A 214 0.96 -4.14 15.82
CA LYS A 214 2.26 -4.07 16.51
C LYS A 214 3.42 -4.11 15.52
N ARG A 215 3.32 -4.93 14.49
CA ARG A 215 4.31 -5.02 13.43
C ARG A 215 4.37 -3.74 12.60
N MET A 216 3.22 -3.19 12.19
CA MET A 216 3.16 -1.89 11.50
C MET A 216 3.86 -0.80 12.31
N ALA A 217 3.54 -0.70 13.61
CA ALA A 217 4.16 0.28 14.50
C ALA A 217 5.69 0.09 14.62
N ALA A 218 6.18 -1.16 14.58
CA ALA A 218 7.61 -1.46 14.61
C ALA A 218 8.32 -1.05 13.30
N GLU A 219 7.65 -1.15 12.15
CA GLU A 219 8.16 -0.71 10.85
C GLU A 219 8.06 0.81 10.66
N GLU A 220 7.29 1.52 11.50
CA GLU A 220 7.01 2.96 11.41
C GLU A 220 8.18 3.89 11.80
N ALA A 221 9.33 3.40 12.15
CA ALA A 221 10.46 4.19 12.68
C ALA A 221 11.14 5.16 11.69
N GLY A 222 10.51 5.50 10.53
CA GLY A 222 11.04 6.43 9.53
C GLY A 222 10.03 7.53 9.16
N GLU A 223 10.42 8.81 9.32
CA GLU A 223 9.55 9.95 9.03
C GLU A 223 9.28 10.16 7.53
N GLY A 224 8.02 10.37 7.18
CA GLY A 224 7.58 11.29 6.12
C GLY A 224 7.76 10.85 4.66
N VAL A 225 8.18 9.62 4.36
CA VAL A 225 8.59 9.17 3.02
C VAL A 225 7.67 8.05 2.54
N ILE A 226 7.41 7.97 1.23
CA ILE A 226 6.79 6.78 0.62
C ILE A 226 7.61 5.56 1.05
N ARG A 227 6.97 4.63 1.77
CA ARG A 227 7.64 3.49 2.41
C ARG A 227 7.80 2.29 1.50
N MET A 228 7.16 2.28 0.35
CA MET A 228 7.26 1.18 -0.61
C MET A 228 8.73 0.78 -0.80
N TYR A 229 9.06 -0.44 -0.42
CA TYR A 229 10.43 -0.94 -0.42
C TYR A 229 11.09 -0.77 -1.78
N GLU A 230 10.39 -1.17 -2.83
CA GLU A 230 10.89 -1.15 -4.22
C GLU A 230 11.09 0.29 -4.71
N PHE A 231 10.21 1.22 -4.33
CA PHE A 231 10.38 2.65 -4.64
C PHE A 231 11.64 3.23 -3.98
N ARG A 232 11.89 2.89 -2.71
CA ARG A 232 13.10 3.30 -1.99
C ARG A 232 14.37 2.74 -2.64
N ARG A 233 14.30 1.48 -3.10
CA ARG A 233 15.41 0.84 -3.81
C ARG A 233 15.68 1.50 -5.16
N ALA A 234 14.63 1.82 -5.93
CA ALA A 234 14.76 2.56 -7.19
C ALA A 234 15.40 3.95 -6.99
N ARG A 235 14.98 4.69 -5.96
CA ARG A 235 15.61 5.98 -5.59
C ARG A 235 17.08 5.82 -5.24
N ALA A 236 17.42 4.85 -4.42
CA ALA A 236 18.82 4.59 -4.03
C ALA A 236 19.68 4.20 -5.23
N ALA A 237 19.16 3.38 -6.15
CA ALA A 237 19.86 3.01 -7.37
C ALA A 237 20.10 4.21 -8.30
N ALA A 238 19.14 5.15 -8.41
CA ALA A 238 19.30 6.37 -9.19
C ALA A 238 20.40 7.27 -8.61
N GLU A 239 20.46 7.43 -7.29
CA GLU A 239 21.55 8.20 -6.65
C GLU A 239 22.91 7.53 -6.80
N ALA A 240 22.98 6.21 -6.63
CA ALA A 240 24.21 5.44 -6.85
C ALA A 240 24.72 5.58 -8.29
N ALA A 241 23.81 5.51 -9.28
CA ALA A 241 24.18 5.74 -10.68
C ALA A 241 24.73 7.15 -10.93
N ARG A 242 24.16 8.18 -10.29
CA ARG A 242 24.66 9.56 -10.37
C ARG A 242 26.08 9.67 -9.80
N GLU A 243 26.30 9.10 -8.62
CA GLU A 243 27.61 9.13 -7.95
C GLU A 243 28.70 8.45 -8.78
N GLU A 244 28.37 7.31 -9.42
CA GLU A 244 29.30 6.62 -10.32
C GLU A 244 29.63 7.44 -11.56
N VAL A 245 28.65 8.08 -12.20
CA VAL A 245 28.88 8.94 -13.36
C VAL A 245 29.72 10.15 -12.98
N GLU A 246 29.45 10.81 -11.85
CA GLU A 246 30.23 11.96 -11.36
C GLU A 246 31.68 11.55 -11.03
N SER A 247 31.88 10.38 -10.40
CA SER A 247 33.18 9.79 -10.08
C SER A 247 33.96 9.46 -11.36
N ALA A 248 33.30 8.85 -12.35
CA ALA A 248 33.90 8.52 -13.64
C ALA A 248 34.34 9.80 -14.38
N ALA A 249 33.51 10.84 -14.40
CA ALA A 249 33.82 12.14 -15.02
C ALA A 249 34.99 12.86 -14.35
N ALA A 250 35.00 12.89 -13.00
CA ALA A 250 36.10 13.51 -12.23
C ALA A 250 37.44 12.82 -12.47
N SER A 251 37.42 11.50 -12.57
CA SER A 251 38.61 10.70 -12.83
C SER A 251 39.12 10.81 -14.24
N ALA A 252 38.23 10.99 -15.25
CA ALA A 252 38.63 11.27 -16.63
C ALA A 252 39.33 12.62 -16.73
N ALA A 253 38.85 13.64 -16.00
CA ALA A 253 39.47 14.96 -15.94
C ALA A 253 40.88 14.96 -15.30
N SER A 254 41.17 14.00 -14.40
CA SER A 254 42.49 13.84 -13.73
C SER A 254 43.51 12.98 -14.50
N GLY A 255 43.21 12.53 -15.71
CA GLY A 255 44.13 11.76 -16.56
C GLY A 255 44.32 10.29 -16.15
N GLY A 256 43.43 9.74 -15.36
CA GLY A 256 43.49 8.35 -14.89
C GLY A 256 43.15 7.30 -15.95
N SER A 257 44.09 6.38 -16.20
CA SER A 257 44.09 5.38 -17.30
C SER A 257 43.17 4.17 -17.15
N LYS A 258 42.11 4.16 -16.27
CA LYS A 258 41.24 3.00 -16.07
C LYS A 258 39.83 3.20 -16.62
N CYS A 259 39.69 3.31 -17.94
CA CYS A 259 38.39 3.55 -18.60
C CYS A 259 37.45 2.34 -18.53
N LEU A 260 37.94 1.13 -18.79
CA LEU A 260 37.13 -0.08 -18.92
C LEU A 260 36.45 -0.56 -17.61
N ASP A 261 37.05 -0.32 -16.45
CA ASP A 261 36.49 -0.77 -15.16
C ASP A 261 35.37 0.15 -14.67
N ARG A 262 35.32 1.40 -15.13
CA ARG A 262 34.37 2.45 -14.73
C ARG A 262 33.08 2.40 -15.55
N ASP A 263 33.19 2.16 -16.85
CA ASP A 263 32.03 2.00 -17.72
C ASP A 263 31.22 0.79 -17.27
N GLY A 264 31.90 -0.26 -16.77
CA GLY A 264 31.30 -1.44 -16.16
C GLY A 264 30.47 -1.10 -14.90
N ALA A 265 31.00 -0.26 -14.00
CA ALA A 265 30.31 0.14 -12.76
C ALA A 265 29.05 0.99 -13.06
N VAL A 266 29.16 1.98 -13.96
CA VAL A 266 28.00 2.78 -14.37
C VAL A 266 26.94 1.92 -15.05
N LYS A 267 27.36 1.00 -15.91
CA LYS A 267 26.46 0.04 -16.57
C LYS A 267 25.69 -0.81 -15.55
N GLU A 268 26.39 -1.36 -14.56
CA GLU A 268 25.77 -2.14 -13.49
C GLU A 268 24.71 -1.33 -12.74
N LYS A 269 25.01 -0.06 -12.40
CA LYS A 269 24.05 0.83 -11.72
C LYS A 269 22.86 1.23 -12.61
N ALA A 270 23.07 1.41 -13.89
CA ALA A 270 21.99 1.65 -14.85
C ALA A 270 21.06 0.43 -14.98
N GLU A 271 21.64 -0.78 -15.03
CA GLU A 271 20.87 -2.03 -15.06
C GLU A 271 20.11 -2.26 -13.74
N GLU A 272 20.73 -1.97 -12.58
CA GLU A 272 20.08 -2.04 -11.27
C GLU A 272 18.88 -1.08 -11.20
N LEU A 273 19.04 0.17 -11.62
CA LEU A 273 17.96 1.16 -11.66
C LEU A 273 16.82 0.69 -12.59
N ARG A 274 17.16 0.21 -13.78
CA ARG A 274 16.17 -0.30 -14.75
C ARG A 274 15.35 -1.45 -14.14
N ALA A 275 16.01 -2.40 -13.53
CA ALA A 275 15.36 -3.56 -12.90
C ALA A 275 14.38 -3.12 -11.78
N TRP A 276 14.80 -2.18 -10.91
CA TRP A 276 13.91 -1.68 -9.86
C TRP A 276 12.72 -0.90 -10.41
N LEU A 277 12.91 -0.11 -11.48
CA LEU A 277 11.80 0.62 -12.12
C LEU A 277 10.78 -0.32 -12.76
N GLU A 278 11.24 -1.43 -13.37
CA GLU A 278 10.34 -2.46 -13.92
C GLU A 278 9.52 -3.12 -12.80
N VAL A 279 10.17 -3.46 -11.67
CA VAL A 279 9.47 -4.05 -10.51
C VAL A 279 8.44 -3.08 -9.94
N VAL A 280 8.80 -1.78 -9.77
CA VAL A 280 7.86 -0.77 -9.25
C VAL A 280 6.67 -0.62 -10.18
N ARG A 281 6.88 -0.49 -11.49
CA ARG A 281 5.80 -0.35 -12.48
C ARG A 281 4.86 -1.55 -12.47
N ALA A 282 5.41 -2.74 -12.66
CA ALA A 282 4.61 -3.96 -12.69
C ALA A 282 3.81 -4.15 -11.40
N GLY A 283 4.41 -3.83 -10.25
CA GLY A 283 3.74 -3.94 -8.96
C GLY A 283 2.66 -2.88 -8.75
N THR A 284 2.91 -1.62 -9.13
CA THR A 284 1.90 -0.53 -9.04
C THR A 284 0.74 -0.77 -10.00
N ASP A 285 1.01 -1.18 -11.24
CA ASP A 285 -0.03 -1.56 -12.20
C ASP A 285 -0.90 -2.70 -11.67
N GLY A 286 -0.27 -3.74 -11.13
CA GLY A 286 -0.99 -4.86 -10.52
C GLY A 286 -1.85 -4.44 -9.33
N LEU A 287 -1.35 -3.50 -8.50
CA LEU A 287 -2.10 -2.98 -7.35
C LEU A 287 -3.29 -2.11 -7.79
N VAL A 288 -3.11 -1.24 -8.78
CA VAL A 288 -4.19 -0.44 -9.38
C VAL A 288 -5.27 -1.36 -9.94
N CYS A 289 -4.89 -2.40 -10.70
CA CYS A 289 -5.84 -3.38 -11.25
C CYS A 289 -6.66 -4.07 -10.15
N GLN A 290 -6.02 -4.53 -9.06
CA GLN A 290 -6.75 -5.15 -7.94
C GLN A 290 -7.69 -4.18 -7.23
N LEU A 291 -7.31 -2.91 -7.10
CA LEU A 291 -8.18 -1.88 -6.51
C LEU A 291 -9.36 -1.56 -7.43
N ASP A 292 -9.16 -1.52 -8.75
CA ASP A 292 -10.25 -1.34 -9.73
C ASP A 292 -11.25 -2.49 -9.67
N ASP A 293 -10.75 -3.71 -9.72
CA ASP A 293 -11.58 -4.91 -9.55
C ASP A 293 -12.38 -4.88 -8.24
N PHE A 294 -11.75 -4.40 -7.15
CA PHE A 294 -12.43 -4.29 -5.86
C PHE A 294 -13.52 -3.20 -5.86
N LEU A 295 -13.30 -2.07 -6.53
CA LEU A 295 -14.31 -1.02 -6.69
C LEU A 295 -15.50 -1.54 -7.50
N ASP A 296 -15.26 -2.34 -8.54
CA ASP A 296 -16.32 -2.98 -9.33
C ASP A 296 -17.11 -3.99 -8.47
N ASP A 297 -16.43 -4.81 -7.66
CA ASP A 297 -17.07 -5.74 -6.70
C ASP A 297 -17.96 -4.99 -5.68
N ILE A 298 -17.57 -3.79 -5.23
CA ILE A 298 -18.40 -2.93 -4.36
C ILE A 298 -19.67 -2.49 -5.08
N VAL A 299 -19.58 -2.04 -6.34
CA VAL A 299 -20.74 -1.60 -7.11
C VAL A 299 -21.73 -2.76 -7.31
N GLU A 300 -21.21 -3.94 -7.69
CA GLU A 300 -22.03 -5.13 -7.89
C GLU A 300 -22.71 -5.58 -6.59
N GLY A 301 -21.94 -5.67 -5.49
CA GLY A 301 -22.49 -6.04 -4.18
C GLY A 301 -23.54 -5.07 -3.66
N ARG A 302 -23.38 -3.76 -3.87
CA ARG A 302 -24.40 -2.76 -3.53
C ARG A 302 -25.70 -2.97 -4.30
N LYS A 303 -25.59 -3.27 -5.60
CA LYS A 303 -26.74 -3.55 -6.45
C LYS A 303 -27.47 -4.82 -6.00
N GLU A 304 -26.74 -5.92 -5.85
CA GLU A 304 -27.30 -7.19 -5.41
C GLU A 304 -28.06 -7.08 -4.07
N LEU A 305 -27.46 -6.42 -3.07
CA LEU A 305 -28.07 -6.29 -1.76
C LEU A 305 -29.25 -5.30 -1.75
N SER A 306 -29.24 -4.26 -2.59
CA SER A 306 -30.40 -3.39 -2.80
C SER A 306 -31.57 -4.12 -3.44
N ASP A 307 -31.30 -4.97 -4.44
CA ASP A 307 -32.32 -5.76 -5.13
C ASP A 307 -32.96 -6.77 -4.17
N LEU A 308 -32.16 -7.42 -3.29
CA LEU A 308 -32.68 -8.32 -2.23
C LEU A 308 -33.63 -7.61 -1.24
N CYS A 309 -33.44 -6.31 -1.00
CA CYS A 309 -34.30 -5.53 -0.11
C CYS A 309 -35.58 -5.02 -0.78
N SER A 310 -35.63 -5.03 -2.11
CA SER A 310 -36.76 -4.51 -2.90
C SER A 310 -37.81 -5.58 -3.19
N HIS A 311 -37.52 -6.85 -2.90
CA HIS A 311 -38.41 -8.00 -3.04
C HIS A 311 -38.79 -8.58 -1.67
#